data_e36450003cda2adf36b3b752c72494c2
#
_entry.id   e36450003cda2adf36b3b752c72494c2
#
_cell.length_a   1.000
_cell.length_b   1.000
_cell.length_c   1.000
_cell.angle_alpha   90.00
_cell.angle_beta   90.00
_cell.angle_gamma   90.00
#
_symmetry.space_group_name_H-M   'P 1'
#
loop_
_entity.id
_entity.type
_entity.pdbx_description
1 polymer ?
#
loop_
_entity_poly.entity_id
_entity_poly.type
_entity_poly.pdbx_seq_one_letter_code
_entity_poly.pdbx_strand_id
1 'polypeptide(L)'
;MAVSLLSKLRCITVDVTGTLIAYKGELGDYYCMAAKAIGLPCPDYKRVHEGFKLAYTDMAQMYPCFGFHAKMPNIVWWKTCVRDSFVKAGYEYDEETFEKIFRRIYSTFGSAAPYSVFQDSRPFLRWARSQGLIVGLVSNAEYRYQEVILPALGLNKAEWDFGVFSGIEGIEKPDPRIYKLALERAGNNIAPEEVLHIGDSMRKDYGPAKSIGMHALLLDRFKTEAAKDWTEAGAIVLPDLVAVQQLLESDKLKC
;
A
#
# COMPACT_ATOMS: atom_id res chain seq x y z
N MET A 1 1.76 -38.11 3.95
CA MET A 1 1.30 -37.01 4.83
C MET A 1 1.28 -35.74 4.00
N ALA A 2 0.18 -34.96 4.01
CA ALA A 2 0.13 -33.68 3.31
C ALA A 2 1.10 -32.69 4.02
N VAL A 3 1.95 -32.04 3.24
CA VAL A 3 2.94 -31.09 3.76
C VAL A 3 2.25 -29.75 4.01
N SER A 4 2.49 -29.14 5.16
CA SER A 4 1.97 -27.82 5.51
C SER A 4 2.42 -26.75 4.52
N LEU A 5 1.56 -25.78 4.21
CA LEU A 5 1.95 -24.65 3.37
C LEU A 5 3.17 -23.92 3.97
N LEU A 6 3.16 -23.65 5.28
CA LEU A 6 4.25 -22.95 5.96
C LEU A 6 5.61 -23.62 5.71
N SER A 7 5.67 -24.95 5.73
CA SER A 7 6.93 -25.70 5.53
C SER A 7 7.48 -25.64 4.08
N LYS A 8 6.65 -25.22 3.12
CA LYS A 8 7.04 -25.01 1.72
C LYS A 8 7.45 -23.57 1.44
N LEU A 9 6.99 -22.64 2.24
CA LEU A 9 7.28 -21.23 2.03
C LEU A 9 8.74 -20.90 2.36
N ARG A 10 9.32 -20.05 1.54
CA ARG A 10 10.62 -19.43 1.73
C ARG A 10 10.54 -17.91 1.80
N CYS A 11 9.45 -17.34 1.27
CA CYS A 11 9.25 -15.90 1.28
C CYS A 11 7.77 -15.56 1.52
N ILE A 12 7.55 -14.48 2.25
CA ILE A 12 6.24 -13.81 2.34
C ILE A 12 6.41 -12.39 1.81
N THR A 13 5.52 -11.99 0.89
CA THR A 13 5.42 -10.59 0.45
C THR A 13 4.11 -10.00 0.96
N VAL A 14 4.15 -8.73 1.38
CA VAL A 14 3.00 -8.06 2.01
C VAL A 14 2.78 -6.71 1.36
N ASP A 15 1.52 -6.37 1.07
CA ASP A 15 1.15 -5.00 0.73
C ASP A 15 1.28 -4.07 1.95
N VAL A 16 1.30 -2.76 1.72
CA VAL A 16 1.56 -1.78 2.79
C VAL A 16 0.27 -1.13 3.28
N THR A 17 -0.37 -0.31 2.44
CA THR A 17 -1.52 0.49 2.86
C THR A 17 -2.80 -0.33 2.80
N GLY A 18 -3.54 -0.41 3.91
CA GLY A 18 -4.69 -1.31 4.06
C GLY A 18 -4.31 -2.69 4.62
N THR A 19 -3.01 -3.03 4.60
CA THR A 19 -2.50 -4.32 5.06
C THR A 19 -1.62 -4.20 6.32
N LEU A 20 -0.58 -3.38 6.29
CA LEU A 20 0.32 -3.12 7.43
C LEU A 20 0.03 -1.81 8.13
N ILE A 21 -0.41 -0.80 7.38
CA ILE A 21 -0.72 0.54 7.88
C ILE A 21 -2.06 1.02 7.34
N ALA A 22 -2.67 1.97 8.03
CA ALA A 22 -3.87 2.68 7.59
C ALA A 22 -3.68 4.19 7.71
N TYR A 23 -4.48 4.96 6.97
CA TYR A 23 -4.63 6.38 7.21
C TYR A 23 -5.41 6.64 8.50
N LYS A 24 -5.01 7.67 9.25
CA LYS A 24 -5.78 8.22 10.37
C LYS A 24 -6.73 9.28 9.82
N GLY A 25 -8.04 9.03 9.92
CA GLY A 25 -9.04 9.94 9.37
C GLY A 25 -9.11 9.92 7.83
N GLU A 26 -9.82 10.87 7.28
CA GLU A 26 -10.00 11.04 5.85
C GLU A 26 -8.96 12.02 5.28
N LEU A 27 -8.59 11.82 4.02
CA LEU A 27 -7.63 12.69 3.35
C LEU A 27 -8.11 14.15 3.29
N GLY A 28 -9.41 14.37 3.10
CA GLY A 28 -10.02 15.70 3.08
C GLY A 28 -9.78 16.49 4.37
N ASP A 29 -9.69 15.83 5.52
CA ASP A 29 -9.41 16.48 6.80
C ASP A 29 -8.04 17.15 6.80
N TYR A 30 -7.02 16.48 6.27
CA TYR A 30 -5.65 17.02 6.18
C TYR A 30 -5.56 18.21 5.24
N TYR A 31 -6.32 18.20 4.14
CA TYR A 31 -6.41 19.33 3.21
C TYR A 31 -7.08 20.54 3.86
N CYS A 32 -8.17 20.31 4.59
CA CYS A 32 -8.84 21.35 5.36
C CYS A 32 -7.95 21.93 6.45
N MET A 33 -7.24 21.07 7.18
CA MET A 33 -6.28 21.49 8.21
C MET A 33 -5.15 22.33 7.61
N ALA A 34 -4.66 21.99 6.43
CA ALA A 34 -3.61 22.74 5.76
C ALA A 34 -4.07 24.15 5.36
N ALA A 35 -5.28 24.31 4.82
CA ALA A 35 -5.88 25.59 4.50
C ALA A 35 -6.10 26.43 5.77
N LYS A 36 -6.71 25.86 6.79
CA LYS A 36 -6.96 26.51 8.08
C LYS A 36 -5.67 27.00 8.76
N ALA A 37 -4.60 26.23 8.66
CA ALA A 37 -3.31 26.58 9.28
C ALA A 37 -2.63 27.81 8.67
N ILE A 38 -3.07 28.27 7.50
CA ILE A 38 -2.62 29.53 6.88
C ILE A 38 -3.67 30.65 6.92
N GLY A 39 -4.69 30.47 7.78
CA GLY A 39 -5.73 31.49 8.01
C GLY A 39 -6.87 31.49 7.01
N LEU A 40 -7.00 30.48 6.17
CA LEU A 40 -8.13 30.36 5.24
C LEU A 40 -9.33 29.66 5.90
N PRO A 41 -10.56 29.93 5.40
CA PRO A 41 -11.72 29.11 5.75
C PRO A 41 -11.45 27.63 5.44
N CYS A 42 -12.01 26.76 6.30
CA CYS A 42 -11.92 25.31 6.05
C CYS A 42 -12.77 24.97 4.82
N PRO A 43 -12.20 24.43 3.73
CA PRO A 43 -12.99 23.93 2.63
C PRO A 43 -13.84 22.72 3.07
N ASP A 44 -14.92 22.45 2.34
CA ASP A 44 -15.72 21.26 2.56
C ASP A 44 -14.89 19.98 2.35
N TYR A 45 -14.65 19.26 3.44
CA TYR A 45 -13.73 18.10 3.41
C TYR A 45 -14.23 16.95 2.53
N LYS A 46 -15.56 16.76 2.39
CA LYS A 46 -16.14 15.74 1.52
C LYS A 46 -15.91 16.07 0.05
N ARG A 47 -16.17 17.34 -0.32
CA ARG A 47 -15.90 17.81 -1.70
C ARG A 47 -14.40 17.69 -2.04
N VAL A 48 -13.53 18.05 -1.12
CA VAL A 48 -12.08 17.92 -1.32
C VAL A 48 -11.67 16.46 -1.42
N HIS A 49 -12.25 15.56 -0.63
CA HIS A 49 -12.00 14.14 -0.69
C HIS A 49 -12.42 13.54 -2.05
N GLU A 50 -13.60 13.89 -2.55
CA GLU A 50 -14.05 13.47 -3.88
C GLU A 50 -13.20 14.10 -5.00
N GLY A 51 -12.86 15.39 -4.88
CA GLY A 51 -11.94 16.06 -5.80
C GLY A 51 -10.58 15.37 -5.86
N PHE A 52 -10.07 14.91 -4.70
CA PHE A 52 -8.82 14.13 -4.65
C PHE A 52 -8.94 12.78 -5.38
N LYS A 53 -10.01 12.03 -5.17
CA LYS A 53 -10.20 10.75 -5.87
C LYS A 53 -10.15 10.92 -7.39
N LEU A 54 -10.82 11.96 -7.89
CA LEU A 54 -10.82 12.28 -9.32
C LEU A 54 -9.42 12.72 -9.80
N ALA A 55 -8.78 13.65 -9.10
CA ALA A 55 -7.47 14.16 -9.47
C ALA A 55 -6.39 13.06 -9.42
N TYR A 56 -6.43 12.21 -8.41
CA TYR A 56 -5.52 11.08 -8.28
C TYR A 56 -5.71 10.07 -9.42
N THR A 57 -6.96 9.76 -9.78
CA THR A 57 -7.27 8.86 -10.90
C THR A 57 -6.72 9.41 -12.21
N ASP A 58 -6.95 10.69 -12.49
CA ASP A 58 -6.46 11.35 -13.71
C ASP A 58 -4.91 11.34 -13.75
N MET A 59 -4.27 11.69 -12.63
CA MET A 59 -2.81 11.69 -12.53
C MET A 59 -2.21 10.28 -12.67
N ALA A 60 -2.84 9.28 -12.07
CA ALA A 60 -2.39 7.88 -12.18
C ALA A 60 -2.55 7.34 -13.60
N GLN A 61 -3.56 7.79 -14.35
CA GLN A 61 -3.76 7.46 -15.75
C GLN A 61 -2.74 8.14 -16.66
N MET A 62 -2.55 9.47 -16.51
CA MET A 62 -1.66 10.24 -17.35
C MET A 62 -0.17 9.99 -17.05
N TYR A 63 0.14 9.81 -15.78
CA TYR A 63 1.51 9.67 -15.26
C TYR A 63 1.58 8.51 -14.27
N PRO A 64 1.44 7.24 -14.74
CA PRO A 64 1.47 6.06 -13.88
C PRO A 64 2.78 5.94 -13.10
N CYS A 65 2.76 5.15 -12.04
CA CYS A 65 3.91 4.96 -11.15
C CYS A 65 4.48 6.30 -10.64
N PHE A 66 3.56 7.24 -10.28
CA PHE A 66 3.95 8.57 -9.78
C PHE A 66 4.85 9.37 -10.73
N GLY A 67 4.66 9.20 -12.04
CA GLY A 67 5.39 9.92 -13.07
C GLY A 67 6.76 9.33 -13.44
N PHE A 68 7.06 8.09 -13.01
CA PHE A 68 8.35 7.44 -13.24
C PHE A 68 8.78 7.48 -14.70
N HIS A 69 7.94 7.03 -15.62
CA HIS A 69 8.27 6.96 -17.06
C HIS A 69 8.40 8.34 -17.71
N ALA A 70 7.68 9.34 -17.20
CA ALA A 70 7.79 10.72 -17.63
C ALA A 70 8.98 11.45 -17.00
N LYS A 71 9.76 10.80 -16.14
CA LYS A 71 10.84 11.40 -15.33
C LYS A 71 10.35 12.63 -14.55
N MET A 72 9.07 12.60 -14.16
CA MET A 72 8.45 13.69 -13.42
C MET A 72 8.93 13.63 -11.96
N PRO A 73 9.46 14.75 -11.41
CA PRO A 73 9.79 14.79 -9.99
C PRO A 73 8.54 14.50 -9.14
N ASN A 74 8.66 13.67 -8.12
CA ASN A 74 7.55 13.26 -7.25
C ASN A 74 6.79 14.46 -6.66
N ILE A 75 7.52 15.52 -6.27
CA ILE A 75 6.91 16.75 -5.75
C ILE A 75 6.04 17.44 -6.81
N VAL A 76 6.40 17.39 -8.10
CA VAL A 76 5.60 17.96 -9.20
C VAL A 76 4.33 17.13 -9.42
N TRP A 77 4.44 15.80 -9.41
CA TRP A 77 3.29 14.91 -9.51
C TRP A 77 2.27 15.19 -8.42
N TRP A 78 2.72 15.26 -7.17
CA TRP A 78 1.85 15.55 -6.03
C TRP A 78 1.33 16.98 -6.03
N LYS A 79 2.14 17.96 -6.46
CA LYS A 79 1.71 19.36 -6.54
C LYS A 79 0.55 19.51 -7.52
N THR A 80 0.62 18.87 -8.68
CA THR A 80 -0.46 18.83 -9.67
C THR A 80 -1.70 18.14 -9.10
N CYS A 81 -1.54 16.95 -8.53
CA CYS A 81 -2.65 16.19 -7.95
C CYS A 81 -3.38 16.99 -6.85
N VAL A 82 -2.64 17.64 -5.95
CA VAL A 82 -3.22 18.45 -4.86
C VAL A 82 -3.95 19.68 -5.43
N ARG A 83 -3.38 20.36 -6.43
CA ARG A 83 -4.03 21.50 -7.08
C ARG A 83 -5.34 21.08 -7.71
N ASP A 84 -5.31 20.05 -8.51
CA ASP A 84 -6.49 19.54 -9.21
C ASP A 84 -7.56 19.05 -8.23
N SER A 85 -7.15 18.52 -7.08
CA SER A 85 -8.08 18.13 -6.02
C SER A 85 -8.91 19.32 -5.53
N PHE A 86 -8.28 20.47 -5.29
CA PHE A 86 -8.97 21.69 -4.90
C PHE A 86 -9.84 22.24 -6.03
N VAL A 87 -9.32 22.31 -7.25
CA VAL A 87 -10.08 22.79 -8.43
C VAL A 87 -11.33 21.94 -8.67
N LYS A 88 -11.20 20.60 -8.64
CA LYS A 88 -12.34 19.68 -8.79
C LYS A 88 -13.33 19.79 -7.62
N ALA A 89 -12.89 20.21 -6.45
CA ALA A 89 -13.75 20.54 -5.31
C ALA A 89 -14.39 21.93 -5.40
N GLY A 90 -14.04 22.74 -6.42
CA GLY A 90 -14.55 24.09 -6.64
C GLY A 90 -13.83 25.18 -5.82
N TYR A 91 -12.56 24.93 -5.47
CA TYR A 91 -11.71 25.89 -4.78
C TYR A 91 -10.51 26.26 -5.66
N GLU A 92 -10.31 27.55 -5.86
CA GLU A 92 -9.14 28.07 -6.56
C GLU A 92 -8.36 29.02 -5.62
N TYR A 93 -7.07 28.88 -5.61
CA TYR A 93 -6.14 29.71 -4.83
C TYR A 93 -5.10 30.31 -5.77
N ASP A 94 -4.67 31.53 -5.49
CA ASP A 94 -3.49 32.09 -6.14
C ASP A 94 -2.23 31.24 -5.86
N GLU A 95 -1.19 31.42 -6.66
CA GLU A 95 0.00 30.57 -6.59
C GLU A 95 0.70 30.63 -5.22
N GLU A 96 0.78 31.82 -4.60
CA GLU A 96 1.46 31.98 -3.32
C GLU A 96 0.68 31.27 -2.20
N THR A 97 -0.63 31.42 -2.18
CA THR A 97 -1.53 30.78 -1.22
C THR A 97 -1.51 29.27 -1.40
N PHE A 98 -1.63 28.80 -2.66
CA PHE A 98 -1.59 27.37 -2.96
C PHE A 98 -0.26 26.73 -2.55
N GLU A 99 0.89 27.39 -2.81
CA GLU A 99 2.19 26.87 -2.42
C GLU A 99 2.30 26.64 -0.91
N LYS A 100 1.74 27.54 -0.09
CA LYS A 100 1.70 27.39 1.37
C LYS A 100 0.84 26.19 1.80
N ILE A 101 -0.32 25.98 1.16
CA ILE A 101 -1.19 24.82 1.39
C ILE A 101 -0.46 23.55 0.98
N PHE A 102 0.06 23.50 -0.24
CA PHE A 102 0.73 22.34 -0.80
C PHE A 102 1.91 21.87 0.07
N ARG A 103 2.78 22.77 0.48
CA ARG A 103 3.93 22.42 1.34
C ARG A 103 3.50 21.72 2.62
N ARG A 104 2.41 22.16 3.25
CA ARG A 104 1.88 21.53 4.45
C ARG A 104 1.34 20.12 4.16
N ILE A 105 0.55 19.97 3.11
CA ILE A 105 0.01 18.68 2.69
C ILE A 105 1.14 17.72 2.35
N TYR A 106 2.07 18.14 1.50
CA TYR A 106 3.19 17.32 1.05
C TYR A 106 4.09 16.88 2.20
N SER A 107 4.40 17.79 3.12
CA SER A 107 5.17 17.50 4.34
C SER A 107 4.42 16.55 5.26
N THR A 108 3.12 16.74 5.46
CA THR A 108 2.29 15.87 6.31
C THR A 108 2.29 14.43 5.79
N PHE A 109 1.99 14.24 4.51
CA PHE A 109 1.97 12.90 3.89
C PHE A 109 3.37 12.30 3.63
N GLY A 110 4.42 13.09 3.78
CA GLY A 110 5.81 12.63 3.84
C GLY A 110 6.30 12.33 5.25
N SER A 111 5.41 12.14 6.23
CA SER A 111 5.74 11.86 7.63
C SER A 111 4.89 10.71 8.18
N ALA A 112 5.14 10.31 9.42
CA ALA A 112 4.33 9.30 10.11
C ALA A 112 2.96 9.84 10.58
N ALA A 113 2.72 11.15 10.54
CA ALA A 113 1.57 11.78 11.16
C ALA A 113 0.22 11.24 10.68
N PRO A 114 -0.05 11.10 9.35
CA PRO A 114 -1.34 10.65 8.85
C PRO A 114 -1.52 9.13 8.86
N TYR A 115 -0.55 8.37 9.36
CA TYR A 115 -0.59 6.91 9.32
C TYR A 115 -0.64 6.28 10.71
N SER A 116 -1.24 5.12 10.80
CA SER A 116 -1.18 4.21 11.94
C SER A 116 -0.73 2.82 11.49
N VAL A 117 0.10 2.17 12.29
CA VAL A 117 0.48 0.78 12.09
C VAL A 117 -0.58 -0.10 12.76
N PHE A 118 -1.09 -1.12 12.08
CA PHE A 118 -1.96 -2.10 12.73
C PHE A 118 -1.17 -2.86 13.80
N GLN A 119 -1.85 -3.17 14.91
CA GLN A 119 -1.19 -3.77 16.09
C GLN A 119 -0.51 -5.12 15.80
N ASP A 120 -1.04 -5.86 14.84
CA ASP A 120 -0.56 -7.18 14.41
C ASP A 120 0.56 -7.12 13.36
N SER A 121 0.82 -5.98 12.75
CA SER A 121 1.77 -5.85 11.64
C SER A 121 3.20 -6.23 12.05
N ARG A 122 3.75 -5.58 13.07
CA ARG A 122 5.11 -5.88 13.53
C ARG A 122 5.26 -7.28 14.12
N PRO A 123 4.34 -7.74 15.00
CA PRO A 123 4.39 -9.11 15.50
C PRO A 123 4.41 -10.14 14.38
N PHE A 124 3.56 -9.98 13.35
CA PHE A 124 3.51 -10.89 12.21
C PHE A 124 4.82 -10.89 11.39
N LEU A 125 5.34 -9.72 11.03
CA LEU A 125 6.57 -9.63 10.25
C LEU A 125 7.76 -10.25 11.00
N ARG A 126 7.87 -10.02 12.30
CA ARG A 126 8.90 -10.63 13.16
C ARG A 126 8.71 -12.14 13.30
N TRP A 127 7.47 -12.60 13.44
CA TRP A 127 7.15 -14.02 13.45
C TRP A 127 7.58 -14.68 12.14
N ALA A 128 7.21 -14.11 10.98
CA ALA A 128 7.59 -14.65 9.68
C ALA A 128 9.11 -14.79 9.55
N ARG A 129 9.88 -13.77 9.97
CA ARG A 129 11.35 -13.84 9.98
C ARG A 129 11.88 -14.90 10.97
N SER A 130 11.25 -15.08 12.13
CA SER A 130 11.63 -16.13 13.09
C SER A 130 11.40 -17.55 12.57
N GLN A 131 10.50 -17.71 11.57
CA GLN A 131 10.33 -18.96 10.83
C GLN A 131 11.39 -19.16 9.73
N GLY A 132 12.34 -18.24 9.60
CA GLY A 132 13.37 -18.27 8.54
C GLY A 132 12.88 -17.78 7.19
N LEU A 133 11.70 -17.16 7.12
CA LEU A 133 11.14 -16.63 5.88
C LEU A 133 11.76 -15.27 5.52
N ILE A 134 12.00 -15.06 4.24
CA ILE A 134 12.32 -13.76 3.68
C ILE A 134 11.02 -12.94 3.64
N VAL A 135 11.08 -11.69 4.08
CA VAL A 135 9.92 -10.80 4.11
C VAL A 135 10.11 -9.64 3.14
N GLY A 136 9.23 -9.55 2.14
CA GLY A 136 9.21 -8.47 1.17
C GLY A 136 7.99 -7.57 1.29
N LEU A 137 8.11 -6.31 0.88
CA LEU A 137 6.98 -5.40 0.72
C LEU A 137 6.72 -5.16 -0.76
N VAL A 138 5.46 -5.22 -1.21
CA VAL A 138 5.06 -4.95 -2.61
C VAL A 138 3.90 -3.97 -2.60
N SER A 139 4.14 -2.72 -3.00
CA SER A 139 3.14 -1.66 -2.84
C SER A 139 3.12 -0.68 -4.01
N ASN A 140 1.90 -0.24 -4.38
CA ASN A 140 1.71 0.92 -5.25
C ASN A 140 1.93 2.20 -4.44
N ALA A 141 3.19 2.51 -4.21
CA ALA A 141 3.62 3.64 -3.39
C ALA A 141 4.87 4.30 -3.98
N GLU A 142 5.14 5.51 -3.58
CA GLU A 142 6.30 6.28 -4.03
C GLU A 142 7.45 6.20 -3.00
N TYR A 143 8.62 6.71 -3.37
CA TYR A 143 9.88 6.53 -2.65
C TYR A 143 9.85 6.94 -1.16
N ARG A 144 9.03 7.93 -0.77
CA ARG A 144 8.94 8.37 0.63
C ARG A 144 8.41 7.30 1.56
N TYR A 145 7.63 6.33 1.03
CA TYR A 145 7.20 5.19 1.85
C TYR A 145 8.40 4.40 2.34
N GLN A 146 9.33 4.08 1.47
CA GLN A 146 10.53 3.31 1.82
C GLN A 146 11.51 4.14 2.67
N GLU A 147 11.76 5.39 2.28
CA GLU A 147 12.85 6.19 2.82
C GLU A 147 12.48 6.94 4.11
N VAL A 148 11.19 7.26 4.30
CA VAL A 148 10.76 8.15 5.38
C VAL A 148 9.62 7.55 6.21
N ILE A 149 8.48 7.17 5.55
CA ILE A 149 7.23 6.86 6.25
C ILE A 149 7.37 5.57 7.05
N LEU A 150 7.77 4.48 6.40
CA LEU A 150 7.91 3.18 7.07
C LEU A 150 8.96 3.21 8.18
N PRO A 151 10.16 3.78 7.99
CA PRO A 151 11.12 3.96 9.10
C PRO A 151 10.58 4.79 10.25
N ALA A 152 9.90 5.92 9.97
CA ALA A 152 9.31 6.77 11.01
C ALA A 152 8.16 6.09 11.78
N LEU A 153 7.48 5.14 11.14
CA LEU A 153 6.50 4.27 11.79
C LEU A 153 7.14 3.06 12.51
N GLY A 154 8.47 2.93 12.46
CA GLY A 154 9.23 1.83 13.05
C GLY A 154 9.10 0.51 12.29
N LEU A 155 8.69 0.55 11.03
CA LEU A 155 8.73 -0.56 10.10
C LEU A 155 10.01 -0.43 9.26
N ASN A 156 11.09 -1.02 9.71
CA ASN A 156 12.42 -0.87 9.13
C ASN A 156 13.04 -2.25 8.78
N LYS A 157 14.32 -2.28 8.50
CA LYS A 157 15.04 -3.51 8.12
C LYS A 157 15.03 -4.63 9.17
N ALA A 158 14.55 -4.37 10.39
CA ALA A 158 14.33 -5.43 11.38
C ALA A 158 13.03 -6.21 11.11
N GLU A 159 12.08 -5.62 10.38
CA GLU A 159 10.78 -6.20 10.06
C GLU A 159 10.70 -6.78 8.64
N TRP A 160 11.44 -6.23 7.67
CA TRP A 160 11.41 -6.66 6.28
C TRP A 160 12.79 -6.59 5.61
N ASP A 161 13.01 -7.44 4.59
CA ASP A 161 14.30 -7.62 3.93
C ASP A 161 14.43 -6.79 2.65
N PHE A 162 13.36 -6.69 1.85
CA PHE A 162 13.35 -5.92 0.60
C PHE A 162 11.98 -5.27 0.34
N GLY A 163 11.98 -4.21 -0.48
CA GLY A 163 10.77 -3.54 -0.94
C GLY A 163 10.72 -3.42 -2.46
N VAL A 164 9.52 -3.52 -3.02
CA VAL A 164 9.19 -3.23 -4.41
C VAL A 164 8.07 -2.19 -4.42
N PHE A 165 8.43 -0.96 -4.72
CA PHE A 165 7.53 0.19 -4.69
C PHE A 165 7.34 0.75 -6.10
N SER A 166 6.10 0.88 -6.54
CA SER A 166 5.78 1.23 -7.93
C SER A 166 6.44 2.53 -8.42
N GLY A 167 6.52 3.54 -7.55
CA GLY A 167 7.16 4.81 -7.89
C GLY A 167 8.69 4.76 -7.97
N ILE A 168 9.31 3.66 -7.52
CA ILE A 168 10.75 3.41 -7.64
C ILE A 168 11.03 2.52 -8.85
N GLU A 169 10.17 1.52 -9.07
CA GLU A 169 10.41 0.46 -10.06
C GLU A 169 9.76 0.75 -11.43
N GLY A 170 8.85 1.71 -11.51
CA GLY A 170 8.12 2.01 -12.75
C GLY A 170 7.13 0.92 -13.18
N ILE A 171 6.77 0.03 -12.28
CA ILE A 171 5.79 -1.04 -12.48
C ILE A 171 4.82 -0.99 -11.30
N GLU A 172 3.52 -1.08 -11.55
CA GLU A 172 2.52 -1.03 -10.48
C GLU A 172 1.52 -2.19 -10.56
N LYS A 173 0.97 -2.59 -9.42
CA LYS A 173 -0.14 -3.54 -9.35
C LYS A 173 -1.36 -2.95 -10.09
N PRO A 174 -2.08 -3.72 -10.93
CA PRO A 174 -2.12 -5.18 -10.99
C PRO A 174 -1.16 -5.83 -12.00
N ASP A 175 -0.18 -5.13 -12.56
CA ASP A 175 0.77 -5.75 -13.50
C ASP A 175 1.55 -6.86 -12.79
N PRO A 176 1.48 -8.13 -13.27
CA PRO A 176 2.16 -9.23 -12.61
C PRO A 176 3.70 -9.13 -12.64
N ARG A 177 4.26 -8.25 -13.47
CA ARG A 177 5.71 -8.01 -13.50
C ARG A 177 6.25 -7.47 -12.17
N ILE A 178 5.42 -6.73 -11.38
CA ILE A 178 5.84 -6.26 -10.06
C ILE A 178 6.12 -7.43 -9.10
N TYR A 179 5.36 -8.52 -9.21
CA TYR A 179 5.57 -9.74 -8.42
C TYR A 179 6.74 -10.56 -8.91
N LYS A 180 7.00 -10.59 -10.23
CA LYS A 180 8.24 -11.19 -10.78
C LYS A 180 9.46 -10.48 -10.25
N LEU A 181 9.44 -9.15 -10.20
CA LEU A 181 10.51 -8.36 -9.59
C LEU A 181 10.67 -8.67 -8.09
N ALA A 182 9.56 -8.89 -7.37
CA ALA A 182 9.63 -9.31 -5.98
C ALA A 182 10.28 -10.69 -5.80
N LEU A 183 10.00 -11.66 -6.71
CA LEU A 183 10.68 -12.94 -6.74
C LEU A 183 12.20 -12.80 -6.97
N GLU A 184 12.61 -11.96 -7.91
CA GLU A 184 14.02 -11.66 -8.16
C GLU A 184 14.70 -11.05 -6.93
N ARG A 185 14.03 -10.14 -6.22
CA ARG A 185 14.53 -9.51 -4.97
C ARG A 185 14.62 -10.51 -3.81
N ALA A 186 13.70 -11.47 -3.75
CA ALA A 186 13.71 -12.52 -2.74
C ALA A 186 14.87 -13.51 -2.94
N GLY A 187 15.40 -13.62 -4.15
CA GLY A 187 16.59 -14.44 -4.47
C GLY A 187 16.37 -15.43 -5.61
N ASN A 188 17.42 -15.67 -6.38
CA ASN A 188 17.38 -16.41 -7.66
C ASN A 188 16.94 -17.88 -7.59
N ASN A 189 16.74 -18.44 -6.39
CA ASN A 189 16.38 -19.85 -6.18
C ASN A 189 15.02 -20.00 -5.49
N ILE A 190 14.17 -18.99 -5.55
CA ILE A 190 12.81 -19.03 -4.96
C ILE A 190 11.80 -19.13 -6.08
N ALA A 191 11.08 -20.25 -6.11
CA ALA A 191 10.01 -20.47 -7.07
C ALA A 191 8.71 -19.75 -6.62
N PRO A 192 7.82 -19.37 -7.55
CA PRO A 192 6.55 -18.69 -7.19
C PRO A 192 5.72 -19.46 -6.14
N GLU A 193 5.67 -20.79 -6.23
CA GLU A 193 4.96 -21.67 -5.28
C GLU A 193 5.59 -21.73 -3.88
N GLU A 194 6.76 -21.15 -3.69
CA GLU A 194 7.42 -21.01 -2.39
C GLU A 194 7.17 -19.60 -1.77
N VAL A 195 6.32 -18.79 -2.41
CA VAL A 195 6.03 -17.42 -1.97
C VAL A 195 4.53 -17.25 -1.69
N LEU A 196 4.23 -16.63 -0.55
CA LEU A 196 2.89 -16.19 -0.21
C LEU A 196 2.81 -14.67 -0.28
N HIS A 197 1.86 -14.15 -1.07
CA HIS A 197 1.51 -12.73 -1.03
C HIS A 197 0.28 -12.47 -0.18
N ILE A 198 0.31 -11.40 0.62
CA ILE A 198 -0.78 -10.98 1.49
C ILE A 198 -1.10 -9.51 1.20
N GLY A 199 -2.35 -9.21 0.86
CA GLY A 199 -2.80 -7.85 0.57
C GLY A 199 -4.29 -7.67 0.80
N ASP A 200 -4.83 -6.48 0.55
CA ASP A 200 -6.23 -6.13 0.80
C ASP A 200 -7.08 -5.99 -0.48
N SER A 201 -6.48 -6.27 -1.65
CA SER A 201 -7.17 -6.06 -2.92
C SER A 201 -7.20 -7.32 -3.79
N MET A 202 -8.43 -7.79 -4.12
CA MET A 202 -8.59 -8.89 -5.08
C MET A 202 -7.90 -8.58 -6.41
N ARG A 203 -8.08 -7.36 -6.92
CA ARG A 203 -7.57 -6.93 -8.23
C ARG A 203 -6.07 -6.66 -8.22
N LYS A 204 -5.55 -6.04 -7.18
CA LYS A 204 -4.14 -5.60 -7.14
C LYS A 204 -3.22 -6.64 -6.52
N ASP A 205 -3.70 -7.40 -5.54
CA ASP A 205 -2.86 -8.32 -4.76
C ASP A 205 -3.13 -9.78 -5.11
N TYR A 206 -4.36 -10.26 -4.92
CA TYR A 206 -4.66 -11.68 -5.04
C TYR A 206 -4.53 -12.20 -6.46
N GLY A 207 -5.26 -11.62 -7.41
CA GLY A 207 -5.28 -12.07 -8.80
C GLY A 207 -3.92 -12.11 -9.48
N PRO A 208 -3.16 -10.99 -9.47
CA PRO A 208 -1.84 -10.95 -10.11
C PRO A 208 -0.80 -11.87 -9.47
N ALA A 209 -0.78 -12.00 -8.14
CA ALA A 209 0.12 -12.93 -7.46
C ALA A 209 -0.21 -14.38 -7.85
N LYS A 210 -1.49 -14.77 -7.84
CA LYS A 210 -1.95 -16.09 -8.28
C LYS A 210 -1.61 -16.35 -9.74
N SER A 211 -1.72 -15.36 -10.62
CA SER A 211 -1.48 -15.52 -12.06
C SER A 211 -0.06 -15.94 -12.41
N ILE A 212 0.90 -15.69 -11.53
CA ILE A 212 2.30 -16.10 -11.72
C ILE A 212 2.68 -17.33 -10.87
N GLY A 213 1.72 -17.96 -10.21
CA GLY A 213 1.92 -19.20 -9.45
C GLY A 213 2.22 -19.01 -7.96
N MET A 214 2.18 -17.77 -7.44
CA MET A 214 2.33 -17.53 -6.01
C MET A 214 1.07 -17.96 -5.23
N HIS A 215 1.24 -18.28 -3.97
CA HIS A 215 0.11 -18.31 -3.04
C HIS A 215 -0.35 -16.89 -2.72
N ALA A 216 -1.64 -16.71 -2.45
CA ALA A 216 -2.19 -15.41 -2.08
C ALA A 216 -3.27 -15.54 -1.01
N LEU A 217 -3.31 -14.59 -0.09
CA LEU A 217 -4.35 -14.41 0.92
C LEU A 217 -4.83 -12.96 0.88
N LEU A 218 -6.12 -12.76 1.11
CA LEU A 218 -6.72 -11.44 1.24
C LEU A 218 -6.98 -11.09 2.70
N LEU A 219 -6.74 -9.83 3.04
CA LEU A 219 -7.17 -9.25 4.30
C LEU A 219 -8.39 -8.35 4.06
N ASP A 220 -9.42 -8.55 4.87
CA ASP A 220 -10.55 -7.63 4.98
C ASP A 220 -10.62 -7.01 6.37
N ARG A 221 -9.71 -6.07 6.64
CA ARG A 221 -9.59 -5.37 7.92
C ARG A 221 -10.78 -4.46 8.22
N PHE A 222 -11.49 -4.04 7.18
CA PHE A 222 -12.56 -3.05 7.28
C PHE A 222 -13.97 -3.64 7.13
N LYS A 223 -14.08 -4.96 7.01
CA LYS A 223 -15.36 -5.70 6.85
C LYS A 223 -16.17 -5.16 5.67
N THR A 224 -15.54 -5.14 4.51
CA THR A 224 -16.14 -4.64 3.27
C THR A 224 -17.21 -5.59 2.74
N GLU A 225 -18.20 -5.07 2.03
CA GLU A 225 -19.19 -5.91 1.35
C GLU A 225 -18.56 -6.81 0.28
N ALA A 226 -17.48 -6.35 -0.34
CA ALA A 226 -16.74 -7.08 -1.37
C ALA A 226 -16.11 -8.40 -0.88
N ALA A 227 -15.87 -8.57 0.42
CA ALA A 227 -15.29 -9.79 0.99
C ALA A 227 -16.16 -11.04 0.71
N LYS A 228 -17.47 -10.85 0.56
CA LYS A 228 -18.41 -11.91 0.21
C LYS A 228 -18.14 -12.42 -1.20
N ASP A 229 -18.08 -11.52 -2.16
CA ASP A 229 -17.81 -11.84 -3.57
C ASP A 229 -16.42 -12.49 -3.73
N TRP A 230 -15.44 -12.04 -2.95
CA TRP A 230 -14.09 -12.62 -2.96
C TRP A 230 -14.07 -14.05 -2.46
N THR A 231 -14.83 -14.33 -1.39
CA THR A 231 -14.96 -15.69 -0.85
C THR A 231 -15.71 -16.59 -1.83
N GLU A 232 -16.77 -16.11 -2.46
CA GLU A 232 -17.52 -16.84 -3.50
C GLU A 232 -16.65 -17.12 -4.74
N ALA A 233 -15.71 -16.23 -5.05
CA ALA A 233 -14.68 -16.43 -6.08
C ALA A 233 -13.56 -17.40 -5.66
N GLY A 234 -13.64 -17.99 -4.47
CA GLY A 234 -12.68 -18.98 -3.97
C GLY A 234 -11.42 -18.38 -3.32
N ALA A 235 -11.42 -17.09 -3.00
CA ALA A 235 -10.32 -16.50 -2.26
C ALA A 235 -10.44 -16.79 -0.75
N ILE A 236 -9.30 -16.99 -0.11
CA ILE A 236 -9.23 -17.07 1.35
C ILE A 236 -9.11 -15.64 1.88
N VAL A 237 -10.16 -15.18 2.55
CA VAL A 237 -10.28 -13.84 3.12
C VAL A 237 -10.19 -13.94 4.63
N LEU A 238 -9.28 -13.19 5.23
CA LEU A 238 -9.00 -13.19 6.66
C LEU A 238 -9.14 -11.77 7.24
N PRO A 239 -9.51 -11.63 8.51
CA PRO A 239 -9.74 -10.31 9.10
C PRO A 239 -8.44 -9.53 9.38
N ASP A 240 -7.34 -10.24 9.64
CA ASP A 240 -6.10 -9.66 10.11
C ASP A 240 -4.90 -10.62 9.95
N LEU A 241 -3.70 -10.14 10.29
CA LEU A 241 -2.48 -10.94 10.21
C LEU A 241 -2.35 -11.97 11.35
N VAL A 242 -3.10 -11.82 12.45
CA VAL A 242 -3.17 -12.86 13.49
C VAL A 242 -3.85 -14.09 12.92
N ALA A 243 -4.96 -13.90 12.21
CA ALA A 243 -5.67 -15.00 11.54
C ALA A 243 -4.81 -15.65 10.44
N VAL A 244 -4.00 -14.86 9.71
CA VAL A 244 -3.03 -15.41 8.74
C VAL A 244 -2.01 -16.31 9.44
N GLN A 245 -1.40 -15.84 10.53
CA GLN A 245 -0.44 -16.62 11.30
C GLN A 245 -1.06 -17.94 11.80
N GLN A 246 -2.23 -17.87 12.42
CA GLN A 246 -2.95 -19.04 12.92
C GLN A 246 -3.28 -20.05 11.80
N LEU A 247 -3.67 -19.55 10.63
CA LEU A 247 -3.94 -20.40 9.47
C LEU A 247 -2.69 -21.14 9.00
N LEU A 248 -1.54 -20.43 8.92
CA LEU A 248 -0.27 -21.01 8.50
C LEU A 248 0.27 -22.03 9.52
N GLU A 249 0.10 -21.79 10.82
CA GLU A 249 0.53 -22.69 11.89
C GLU A 249 -0.39 -23.94 12.05
N SER A 250 -1.65 -23.86 11.60
CA SER A 250 -2.66 -24.89 11.87
C SER A 250 -2.65 -26.08 10.92
N ASP A 251 -1.73 -26.18 9.96
CA ASP A 251 -1.69 -27.23 8.91
C ASP A 251 -3.01 -27.40 8.10
N LYS A 252 -3.95 -26.45 8.21
CA LYS A 252 -5.24 -26.52 7.51
C LYS A 252 -5.13 -26.17 6.02
N LEU A 253 -4.10 -25.45 5.61
CA LEU A 253 -3.77 -25.26 4.20
C LEU A 253 -2.90 -26.43 3.74
N LYS A 254 -3.56 -27.46 3.27
CA LYS A 254 -2.92 -28.59 2.58
C LYS A 254 -2.75 -28.21 1.11
N CYS A 255 -1.52 -28.27 0.63
CA CYS A 255 -1.20 -28.17 -0.80
C CYS A 255 -1.39 -29.49 -1.51
#